data_704b9d6f46c711ee4ef6ab3f66326f6e
#
_entry.id   704b9d6f46c711ee4ef6ab3f66326f6e
#
_cell.length_a   1.000
_cell.length_b   1.000
_cell.length_c   1.000
_cell.angle_alpha   90.00
_cell.angle_beta   90.00
_cell.angle_gamma   90.00
#
_symmetry.space_group_name_H-M   'P 1'
#
loop_
_entity.id
_entity.type
_entity.pdbx_description
1 polymer ?
#
loop_
_entity_poly.entity_id
_entity_poly.type
_entity_poly.pdbx_seq_one_letter_code
_entity_poly.pdbx_strand_id
1 'polypeptide(L)'
;MKDIIFDTFQNDVSTSLIRHKSILDVLTKYTESCSKVNRSVAKAVTNCGCIDITASKQEFNNTDTSLDELSKAFSTHLNGKLCDNCREVIENEIGTSLFYLVSLCNILYINLYDVLINETSKLDTLGKFTFR
;
A
#
# COMPACT_ATOMS: atom_id res chain seq x y z
N MET A 1 10.24 15.57 -13.41
CA MET A 1 9.26 14.59 -13.94
C MET A 1 8.46 13.92 -12.85
N LYS A 2 9.11 13.38 -11.81
CA LYS A 2 8.40 12.69 -10.73
C LYS A 2 7.46 13.60 -9.95
N ASP A 3 7.90 14.78 -9.64
CA ASP A 3 7.11 15.80 -8.95
C ASP A 3 5.88 16.22 -9.75
N ILE A 4 6.02 16.34 -11.06
CA ILE A 4 4.91 16.70 -11.94
C ILE A 4 3.81 15.63 -11.90
N ILE A 5 4.19 14.35 -11.88
CA ILE A 5 3.23 13.24 -11.81
C ILE A 5 2.44 13.29 -10.50
N PHE A 6 3.13 13.48 -9.39
CA PHE A 6 2.48 13.53 -8.08
C PHE A 6 1.60 14.76 -7.92
N ASP A 7 2.07 15.91 -8.37
CA ASP A 7 1.31 17.14 -8.31
C ASP A 7 0.08 17.09 -9.23
N THR A 8 0.23 16.51 -10.41
CA THR A 8 -0.90 16.31 -11.34
C THR A 8 -1.94 15.39 -10.72
N PHE A 9 -1.52 14.26 -10.16
CA PHE A 9 -2.43 13.34 -9.51
C PHE A 9 -3.15 14.01 -8.33
N GLN A 10 -2.42 14.72 -7.49
CA GLN A 10 -2.99 15.41 -6.33
C GLN A 10 -4.01 16.47 -6.76
N ASN A 11 -3.73 17.21 -7.82
CA ASN A 11 -4.65 18.20 -8.39
C ASN A 11 -5.89 17.54 -9.00
N ASP A 12 -5.69 16.45 -9.75
CA ASP A 12 -6.80 15.73 -10.38
C ASP A 12 -7.75 15.15 -9.33
N VAL A 13 -7.21 14.63 -8.24
CA VAL A 13 -8.00 14.16 -7.10
C VAL A 13 -8.82 15.31 -6.53
N SER A 14 -8.21 16.49 -6.35
CA SER A 14 -8.89 17.66 -5.81
C SER A 14 -10.09 18.08 -6.67
N THR A 15 -9.93 18.05 -7.99
CA THR A 15 -10.99 18.47 -8.91
C THR A 15 -12.04 17.39 -9.14
N SER A 16 -11.70 16.12 -8.87
CA SER A 16 -12.60 14.98 -9.10
C SER A 16 -13.44 14.61 -7.89
N LEU A 17 -13.08 15.08 -6.70
CA LEU A 17 -13.83 14.80 -5.47
C LEU A 17 -15.07 15.71 -5.45
N ILE A 18 -16.20 15.15 -5.84
CA ILE A 18 -17.49 15.88 -5.91
C ILE A 18 -18.32 15.62 -4.66
N ARG A 19 -18.41 14.35 -4.28
CA ARG A 19 -19.13 13.92 -3.08
C ARG A 19 -18.13 13.70 -1.97
N HIS A 20 -18.61 13.47 -0.78
CA HIS A 20 -17.77 13.08 0.36
C HIS A 20 -16.62 14.08 0.59
N LYS A 21 -16.94 15.38 0.51
CA LYS A 21 -15.95 16.45 0.74
C LYS A 21 -15.64 16.67 2.20
N SER A 22 -16.52 16.24 3.10
CA SER A 22 -16.26 16.32 4.53
C SER A 22 -15.09 15.43 4.89
N ILE A 23 -14.22 15.92 5.76
CA ILE A 23 -13.11 15.11 6.27
C ILE A 23 -13.60 13.82 6.91
N LEU A 24 -14.74 13.85 7.57
CA LEU A 24 -15.34 12.66 8.18
C LEU A 24 -15.70 11.61 7.13
N ASP A 25 -16.28 12.05 6.02
CA ASP A 25 -16.60 11.14 4.91
C ASP A 25 -15.34 10.61 4.24
N VAL A 26 -14.34 11.46 4.05
CA VAL A 26 -13.08 11.04 3.42
C VAL A 26 -12.38 10.00 4.29
N LEU A 27 -12.34 10.20 5.61
CA LEU A 27 -11.75 9.21 6.53
C LEU A 27 -12.47 7.87 6.44
N THR A 28 -13.81 7.90 6.43
CA THR A 28 -14.62 6.68 6.30
C THR A 28 -14.40 6.00 4.96
N LYS A 29 -14.38 6.77 3.88
CA LYS A 29 -14.13 6.24 2.53
C LYS A 29 -12.71 5.67 2.40
N TYR A 30 -11.74 6.30 3.00
CA TYR A 30 -10.38 5.77 3.00
C TYR A 30 -10.31 4.43 3.72
N THR A 31 -10.90 4.33 4.91
CA THR A 31 -10.95 3.08 5.67
C THR A 31 -11.69 1.99 4.88
N GLU A 32 -12.83 2.32 4.28
CA GLU A 32 -13.57 1.40 3.42
C GLU A 32 -12.72 0.91 2.26
N SER A 33 -12.00 1.81 1.59
CA SER A 33 -11.15 1.46 0.46
C SER A 33 -10.01 0.53 0.85
N CYS A 34 -9.40 0.73 2.01
CA CYS A 34 -8.38 -0.18 2.54
C CYS A 34 -8.96 -1.57 2.78
N SER A 35 -10.18 -1.65 3.32
CA SER A 35 -10.86 -2.92 3.53
C SER A 35 -11.15 -3.64 2.21
N LYS A 36 -11.47 -2.90 1.16
CA LYS A 36 -11.70 -3.48 -0.17
C LYS A 36 -10.40 -4.01 -0.79
N VAL A 37 -9.28 -3.34 -0.59
CA VAL A 37 -7.96 -3.89 -0.99
C VAL A 37 -7.73 -5.22 -0.29
N ASN A 38 -7.91 -5.25 1.02
CA ASN A 38 -7.74 -6.47 1.81
C ASN A 38 -8.65 -7.59 1.28
N ARG A 39 -9.92 -7.29 1.07
CA ARG A 39 -10.89 -8.27 0.58
C ARG A 39 -10.54 -8.80 -0.80
N SER A 40 -10.09 -7.94 -1.71
CA SER A 40 -9.74 -8.35 -3.07
C SER A 40 -8.57 -9.32 -3.08
N VAL A 41 -7.58 -9.12 -2.22
CA VAL A 41 -6.47 -10.06 -2.06
C VAL A 41 -6.96 -11.38 -1.47
N ALA A 42 -7.77 -11.33 -0.41
CA ALA A 42 -8.35 -12.53 0.19
C ALA A 42 -9.16 -13.34 -0.82
N LYS A 43 -9.93 -12.67 -1.69
CA LYS A 43 -10.72 -13.34 -2.74
C LYS A 43 -9.86 -13.95 -3.83
N ALA A 44 -8.68 -13.41 -4.10
CA ALA A 44 -7.73 -14.03 -5.03
C ALA A 44 -7.29 -15.39 -4.51
N VAL A 45 -7.21 -15.56 -3.20
CA VAL A 45 -6.90 -16.86 -2.55
C VAL A 45 -8.13 -17.74 -2.48
N THR A 46 -9.22 -17.24 -1.88
CA THR A 46 -10.37 -18.11 -1.51
C THR A 46 -11.34 -18.35 -2.65
N ASN A 47 -11.40 -17.45 -3.61
CA ASN A 47 -12.37 -17.54 -4.70
C ASN A 47 -11.73 -17.98 -6.01
N CYS A 48 -10.62 -17.36 -6.40
CA CYS A 48 -9.91 -17.67 -7.64
C CYS A 48 -8.89 -18.81 -7.46
N GLY A 49 -8.08 -18.73 -6.42
CA GLY A 49 -7.02 -19.69 -6.18
C GLY A 49 -5.76 -19.48 -7.01
N CYS A 50 -5.62 -18.36 -7.71
CA CYS A 50 -4.40 -18.07 -8.48
C CYS A 50 -3.20 -17.84 -7.56
N ILE A 51 -3.44 -17.41 -6.34
CA ILE A 51 -2.44 -17.35 -5.27
C ILE A 51 -2.92 -18.18 -4.09
N ASP A 52 -1.98 -18.62 -3.29
CA ASP A 52 -2.24 -19.48 -2.14
C ASP A 52 -1.35 -19.03 -0.98
N ILE A 53 -1.81 -19.25 0.24
CA ILE A 53 -1.08 -18.88 1.44
C ILE A 53 -0.81 -20.13 2.25
N THR A 54 0.47 -20.39 2.51
CA THR A 54 0.91 -21.46 3.41
C THR A 54 1.72 -20.81 4.52
N ALA A 55 1.04 -20.49 5.62
CA ALA A 55 1.65 -19.79 6.72
C ALA A 55 2.22 -20.78 7.74
N SER A 56 3.39 -20.48 8.24
CA SER A 56 4.05 -21.23 9.27
C SER A 56 4.86 -20.27 10.13
N LYS A 57 5.35 -20.79 11.27
CA LYS A 57 6.18 -19.98 12.14
C LYS A 57 7.42 -19.50 11.39
N GLN A 58 7.70 -18.21 11.47
CA GLN A 58 8.93 -17.65 10.92
C GLN A 58 10.09 -18.10 11.82
N GLU A 59 11.04 -18.80 11.24
CA GLU A 59 12.18 -19.34 11.97
C GLU A 59 13.45 -18.59 11.61
N PHE A 60 14.15 -18.14 12.59
CA PHE A 60 15.49 -17.64 12.44
C PHE A 60 16.33 -18.15 13.61
N ASN A 61 17.49 -18.67 13.29
CA ASN A 61 18.41 -19.18 14.30
C ASN A 61 19.50 -18.14 14.50
N ASN A 62 19.64 -17.70 15.74
CA ASN A 62 20.84 -17.12 16.24
C ASN A 62 21.01 -15.65 16.28
N THR A 63 21.68 -15.36 17.36
CA THR A 63 22.22 -14.09 17.77
C THR A 63 23.26 -13.48 16.82
N ASP A 64 23.85 -14.28 15.93
CA ASP A 64 24.91 -13.83 15.02
C ASP A 64 24.43 -13.59 13.58
N THR A 65 23.11 -13.65 13.35
CA THR A 65 22.54 -13.49 12.02
C THR A 65 22.48 -12.00 11.65
N SER A 66 23.02 -11.65 10.49
CA SER A 66 22.92 -10.29 9.97
C SER A 66 21.48 -9.96 9.60
N LEU A 67 21.15 -8.66 9.48
CA LEU A 67 19.83 -8.23 9.05
C LEU A 67 19.50 -8.73 7.64
N ASP A 68 20.49 -8.83 6.76
CA ASP A 68 20.31 -9.37 5.41
C ASP A 68 19.94 -10.84 5.45
N GLU A 69 20.63 -11.63 6.27
CA GLU A 69 20.32 -13.05 6.42
C GLU A 69 18.96 -13.26 7.07
N LEU A 70 18.62 -12.44 8.06
CA LEU A 70 17.34 -12.48 8.72
C LEU A 70 16.20 -12.20 7.74
N SER A 71 16.38 -11.17 6.90
CA SER A 71 15.42 -10.81 5.86
C SER A 71 15.19 -11.97 4.87
N LYS A 72 16.25 -12.68 4.49
CA LYS A 72 16.15 -13.83 3.58
C LYS A 72 15.53 -15.05 4.23
N ALA A 73 15.65 -15.18 5.55
CA ALA A 73 15.09 -16.32 6.29
C ALA A 73 13.58 -16.25 6.42
N PHE A 74 13.00 -15.04 6.35
CA PHE A 74 11.56 -14.86 6.46
C PHE A 74 10.89 -15.04 5.10
N SER A 75 9.73 -15.70 5.13
CA SER A 75 8.90 -15.96 3.96
C SER A 75 7.71 -15.02 3.94
N THR A 76 7.22 -14.71 2.75
CA THR A 76 5.93 -14.02 2.58
C THR A 76 4.76 -14.97 2.80
N HIS A 77 4.99 -16.27 2.85
CA HIS A 77 3.98 -17.32 2.92
C HIS A 77 3.03 -17.31 1.70
N LEU A 78 3.36 -16.55 0.68
CA LEU A 78 2.56 -16.45 -0.53
C LEU A 78 3.15 -17.36 -1.61
N ASN A 79 2.28 -18.14 -2.24
CA ASN A 79 2.63 -19.01 -3.36
C ASN A 79 1.79 -18.64 -4.57
N GLY A 80 2.35 -18.85 -5.75
CA GLY A 80 1.66 -18.56 -7.00
C GLY A 80 1.81 -17.12 -7.44
N LYS A 81 1.08 -16.76 -8.47
CA LYS A 81 1.09 -15.42 -9.05
C LYS A 81 -0.34 -15.00 -9.37
N LEU A 82 -0.64 -13.74 -9.18
CA LEU A 82 -1.94 -13.20 -9.53
C LEU A 82 -2.21 -13.42 -11.02
N CYS A 83 -3.39 -13.93 -11.31
CA CYS A 83 -3.90 -13.95 -12.68
C CYS A 83 -4.24 -12.52 -13.12
N ASP A 84 -4.41 -12.31 -14.42
CA ASP A 84 -4.66 -10.97 -14.96
C ASP A 84 -5.91 -10.33 -14.38
N ASN A 85 -6.97 -11.12 -14.20
CA ASN A 85 -8.23 -10.62 -13.64
C ASN A 85 -8.07 -10.17 -12.18
N CYS A 86 -7.47 -11.01 -11.33
CA CYS A 86 -7.27 -10.65 -9.92
C CYS A 86 -6.32 -9.46 -9.78
N ARG A 87 -5.31 -9.38 -10.62
CA ARG A 87 -4.38 -8.26 -10.66
C ARG A 87 -5.12 -6.97 -10.95
N GLU A 88 -5.95 -6.96 -11.99
CA GLU A 88 -6.73 -5.78 -12.36
C GLU A 88 -7.64 -5.32 -11.22
N VAL A 89 -8.36 -6.26 -10.61
CA VAL A 89 -9.25 -5.94 -9.48
C VAL A 89 -8.47 -5.32 -8.32
N ILE A 90 -7.35 -5.93 -7.95
CA ILE A 90 -6.53 -5.44 -6.83
C ILE A 90 -5.93 -4.06 -7.16
N GLU A 91 -5.42 -3.88 -8.38
CA GLU A 91 -4.88 -2.59 -8.81
C GLU A 91 -5.93 -1.49 -8.75
N ASN A 92 -7.16 -1.79 -9.17
CA ASN A 92 -8.27 -0.83 -9.12
C ASN A 92 -8.61 -0.46 -7.66
N GLU A 93 -8.63 -1.44 -6.77
CA GLU A 93 -8.88 -1.17 -5.35
C GLU A 93 -7.76 -0.35 -4.72
N ILE A 94 -6.51 -0.63 -5.05
CA ILE A 94 -5.37 0.17 -4.60
C ILE A 94 -5.50 1.61 -5.13
N GLY A 95 -5.87 1.77 -6.40
CA GLY A 95 -6.09 3.09 -6.99
C GLY A 95 -7.14 3.90 -6.24
N THR A 96 -8.26 3.27 -5.87
CA THR A 96 -9.31 3.91 -5.07
C THR A 96 -8.79 4.33 -3.69
N SER A 97 -8.00 3.47 -3.07
CA SER A 97 -7.36 3.76 -1.78
C SER A 97 -6.43 4.97 -1.87
N LEU A 98 -5.63 5.04 -2.93
CA LEU A 98 -4.77 6.19 -3.20
C LEU A 98 -5.57 7.46 -3.42
N PHE A 99 -6.70 7.38 -4.13
CA PHE A 99 -7.60 8.52 -4.34
C PHE A 99 -8.04 9.14 -3.02
N TYR A 100 -8.52 8.31 -2.10
CA TYR A 100 -9.01 8.82 -0.80
C TYR A 100 -7.87 9.25 0.12
N LEU A 101 -6.73 8.59 0.08
CA LEU A 101 -5.55 9.03 0.81
C LEU A 101 -5.12 10.43 0.37
N VAL A 102 -5.07 10.65 -0.93
CA VAL A 102 -4.69 11.95 -1.49
C VAL A 102 -5.77 13.00 -1.26
N SER A 103 -7.06 12.61 -1.28
CA SER A 103 -8.15 13.50 -0.87
C SER A 103 -7.94 14.01 0.56
N LEU A 104 -7.53 13.12 1.45
CA LEU A 104 -7.19 13.50 2.83
C LEU A 104 -6.02 14.47 2.88
N CYS A 105 -4.98 14.21 2.10
CA CYS A 105 -3.84 15.11 1.98
C CYS A 105 -4.29 16.52 1.55
N ASN A 106 -5.17 16.59 0.56
CA ASN A 106 -5.67 17.87 0.05
C ASN A 106 -6.44 18.65 1.12
N ILE A 107 -7.29 17.98 1.89
CA ILE A 107 -8.05 18.61 2.96
C ILE A 107 -7.12 19.16 4.05
N LEU A 108 -6.06 18.45 4.36
CA LEU A 108 -5.11 18.80 5.41
C LEU A 108 -3.95 19.67 4.93
N TYR A 109 -3.96 20.08 3.66
CA TYR A 109 -2.89 20.88 3.05
C TYR A 109 -1.52 20.18 3.14
N ILE A 110 -1.52 18.86 2.94
CA ILE A 110 -0.30 18.05 2.90
C ILE A 110 0.03 17.78 1.43
N ASN A 111 1.28 18.06 1.06
CA ASN A 111 1.78 17.77 -0.29
C ASN A 111 2.27 16.33 -0.36
N LEU A 112 1.71 15.54 -1.25
CA LEU A 112 2.04 14.12 -1.41
C LEU A 112 3.52 13.91 -1.78
N TYR A 113 4.05 14.73 -2.66
CA TYR A 113 5.45 14.64 -3.08
C TYR A 113 6.39 14.81 -1.89
N ASP A 114 6.11 15.78 -1.03
CA ASP A 114 6.92 16.02 0.17
C ASP A 114 6.90 14.81 1.11
N VAL A 115 5.74 14.19 1.28
CA VAL A 115 5.62 12.97 2.11
C VAL A 115 6.49 11.86 1.54
N LEU A 116 6.45 11.65 0.22
CA LEU A 116 7.25 10.62 -0.45
C LEU A 116 8.75 10.89 -0.32
N ILE A 117 9.17 12.14 -0.48
CA ILE A 117 10.58 12.52 -0.34
C ILE A 117 11.06 12.29 1.10
N ASN A 118 10.26 12.67 2.08
CA ASN A 118 10.61 12.46 3.48
C ASN A 118 10.72 10.97 3.83
N GLU A 119 9.80 10.14 3.33
CA GLU A 119 9.88 8.69 3.53
C GLU A 119 11.10 8.09 2.84
N THR A 120 11.37 8.51 1.60
CA THR A 120 12.55 8.04 0.86
C THR A 120 13.82 8.38 1.61
N SER A 121 13.93 9.59 2.15
CA SER A 121 15.09 10.00 2.95
C SER A 121 15.27 9.14 4.19
N LYS A 122 14.19 8.81 4.89
CA LYS A 122 14.24 7.91 6.05
C LYS A 122 14.72 6.53 5.67
N LEU A 123 14.22 5.99 4.56
CA LEU A 123 14.61 4.67 4.08
C LEU A 123 16.07 4.67 3.62
N ASP A 124 16.54 5.71 2.98
CA ASP A 124 17.93 5.84 2.56
C ASP A 124 18.88 5.93 3.75
N THR A 125 18.47 6.61 4.82
CA THR A 125 19.31 6.82 6.00
C THR A 125 19.28 5.62 6.93
N LEU A 126 18.08 5.09 7.25
CA LEU A 126 17.89 4.05 8.25
C LEU A 126 17.70 2.66 7.64
N GLY A 127 17.10 2.59 6.43
CA GLY A 127 16.88 1.32 5.76
C GLY A 127 16.19 0.29 6.63
N LYS A 128 16.83 -0.88 6.75
CA LYS A 128 16.30 -2.00 7.53
C LYS A 128 16.20 -1.72 9.03
N PHE A 129 16.91 -0.72 9.52
CA PHE A 129 16.87 -0.35 10.95
C PHE A 129 15.57 0.35 11.35
N THR A 130 14.70 0.68 10.38
CA THR A 130 13.36 1.20 10.70
C THR A 130 12.42 0.14 11.25
N PHE A 131 12.68 -1.11 10.99
CA PHE A 131 11.89 -2.29 11.43
C PHE A 131 10.39 -2.19 11.08
N ARG A 132 10.09 -1.69 9.90
CA ARG A 132 8.72 -1.60 9.39
C ARG A 132 8.23 -2.87 8.72
#